data_3661a3e356e780ccba9869f152f9a9ad
#
_entry.id   3661a3e356e780ccba9869f152f9a9ad
#
_cell.length_a   1.000
_cell.length_b   1.000
_cell.length_c   1.000
_cell.angle_alpha   90.00
_cell.angle_beta   90.00
_cell.angle_gamma   90.00
#
_symmetry.space_group_name_H-M   'P 1'
#
loop_
_entity.id
_entity.type
_entity.pdbx_description
1 polymer ?
#
loop_
_entity_poly.entity_id
_entity_poly.type
_entity_poly.pdbx_seq_one_letter_code
_entity_poly.pdbx_strand_id
1 'polypeptide(L)'
;MATTLTWLGHASFRLDTPSGTRLYVDPWLNGNPSCPASELEPVRVDLIAVTHGHGDHVGDTVALQQRFSCPVVAQVELRGWLDAQGATADGMAHAPNKGGTVTVGDIGITLTDANHSSSADDGTYLGEPCGLVLGIESGPTVYFAGDTNVFGDMALIGRIYQPDVAVLPIGDHFTMGPREAAVALELLAVKRCVPCHYGTFPLLTGTPDALRALAPAGVDVLSPSPGETIEL
;
A
#
# COMPACT_ATOMS: atom_id res chain seq x y z
N MET A 1 10.36 -17.68 -9.81
CA MET A 1 9.77 -17.68 -8.45
C MET A 1 8.38 -17.05 -8.58
N ALA A 2 7.48 -17.28 -7.64
CA ALA A 2 6.19 -16.59 -7.63
C ALA A 2 6.33 -15.20 -7.01
N THR A 3 5.37 -14.31 -7.27
CA THR A 3 5.24 -13.05 -6.52
C THR A 3 4.79 -13.36 -5.10
N THR A 4 5.45 -12.79 -4.11
CA THR A 4 5.07 -12.98 -2.70
C THR A 4 4.80 -11.66 -2.02
N LEU A 5 3.87 -11.67 -1.07
CA LEU A 5 3.48 -10.52 -0.24
C LEU A 5 3.65 -10.87 1.23
N THR A 6 4.38 -10.04 1.96
CA THR A 6 4.52 -10.14 3.42
C THR A 6 3.82 -8.94 4.06
N TRP A 7 2.88 -9.20 4.98
CA TRP A 7 2.28 -8.14 5.76
C TRP A 7 3.19 -7.79 6.95
N LEU A 8 3.57 -6.52 7.06
CA LEU A 8 4.47 -6.02 8.11
C LEU A 8 3.70 -5.39 9.27
N GLY A 9 2.38 -5.55 9.27
CA GLY A 9 1.48 -4.90 10.22
C GLY A 9 0.94 -3.56 9.71
N HIS A 10 -0.22 -3.16 10.21
CA HIS A 10 -0.93 -1.95 9.82
C HIS A 10 -1.17 -1.88 8.30
N ALA A 11 -0.64 -0.85 7.62
CA ALA A 11 -0.69 -0.69 6.17
C ALA A 11 0.64 -1.01 5.48
N SER A 12 1.64 -1.51 6.22
CA SER A 12 2.98 -1.74 5.70
C SER A 12 3.13 -3.13 5.09
N PHE A 13 3.73 -3.19 3.90
CA PHE A 13 3.93 -4.43 3.17
C PHE A 13 5.30 -4.51 2.51
N ARG A 14 5.81 -5.75 2.38
CA ARG A 14 6.92 -6.10 1.50
C ARG A 14 6.42 -7.02 0.39
N LEU A 15 6.77 -6.70 -0.85
CA LEU A 15 6.47 -7.50 -2.02
C LEU A 15 7.76 -7.90 -2.70
N ASP A 16 7.93 -9.20 -2.97
CA ASP A 16 9.07 -9.73 -3.72
C ASP A 16 8.56 -10.28 -5.06
N THR A 17 9.15 -9.80 -6.18
CA THR A 17 8.75 -10.20 -7.54
C THR A 17 9.45 -11.47 -8.02
N PRO A 18 8.96 -12.12 -9.09
CA PRO A 18 9.63 -13.28 -9.69
C PRO A 18 11.06 -13.01 -10.15
N SER A 19 11.35 -11.82 -10.64
CA SER A 19 12.68 -11.36 -11.07
C SER A 19 13.58 -10.92 -9.90
N GLY A 20 13.02 -10.85 -8.70
CA GLY A 20 13.75 -10.62 -7.47
C GLY A 20 13.76 -9.17 -7.00
N THR A 21 12.96 -8.26 -7.57
CA THR A 21 12.80 -6.90 -7.02
C THR A 21 12.04 -6.95 -5.70
N ARG A 22 12.57 -6.26 -4.68
CA ARG A 22 11.94 -6.12 -3.36
C ARG A 22 11.40 -4.72 -3.17
N LEU A 23 10.08 -4.61 -3.18
CA LEU A 23 9.33 -3.39 -2.96
C LEU A 23 8.81 -3.32 -1.52
N TYR A 24 8.93 -2.16 -0.89
CA TYR A 24 8.19 -1.83 0.33
C TYR A 24 7.09 -0.82 0.01
N VAL A 25 5.87 -1.10 0.47
CA VAL A 25 4.73 -0.19 0.39
C VAL A 25 4.44 0.34 1.79
N ASP A 26 4.38 1.66 1.92
CA ASP A 26 4.10 2.37 3.16
C ASP A 26 4.93 1.84 4.35
N PRO A 27 6.27 1.94 4.32
CA PRO A 27 7.15 1.26 5.25
C PRO A 27 7.21 1.95 6.63
N TRP A 28 6.15 1.84 7.41
CA TRP A 28 6.16 2.18 8.83
C TRP A 28 6.57 0.94 9.63
N LEU A 29 7.85 0.79 9.88
CA LEU A 29 8.45 -0.37 10.58
C LEU A 29 8.72 -0.02 12.04
N ASN A 30 9.55 1.00 12.28
CA ASN A 30 9.84 1.51 13.62
C ASN A 30 8.66 2.32 14.15
N GLY A 31 8.20 1.98 15.35
CA GLY A 31 7.02 2.61 15.94
C GLY A 31 5.70 1.90 15.61
N ASN A 32 5.66 1.01 14.61
CA ASN A 32 4.51 0.16 14.33
C ASN A 32 4.43 -0.98 15.36
N PRO A 33 3.44 -0.99 16.27
CA PRO A 33 3.38 -1.99 17.34
C PRO A 33 3.08 -3.41 16.80
N SER A 34 2.64 -3.53 15.56
CA SER A 34 2.35 -4.80 14.91
C SER A 34 3.50 -5.31 14.04
N CYS A 35 4.54 -4.49 13.79
CA CYS A 35 5.68 -4.91 12.98
C CYS A 35 6.53 -5.95 13.71
N PRO A 36 6.81 -7.13 13.12
CA PRO A 36 7.66 -8.11 13.74
C PRO A 36 9.09 -7.60 13.93
N ALA A 37 9.71 -7.94 15.06
CA ALA A 37 11.08 -7.52 15.35
C ALA A 37 12.11 -7.95 14.28
N SER A 38 11.87 -9.05 13.58
CA SER A 38 12.71 -9.53 12.47
C SER A 38 12.65 -8.66 11.23
N GLU A 39 11.63 -7.78 11.09
CA GLU A 39 11.40 -6.93 9.92
C GLU A 39 11.80 -5.46 10.17
N LEU A 40 12.19 -5.10 11.41
CA LEU A 40 12.60 -3.74 11.76
C LEU A 40 13.89 -3.29 11.06
N GLU A 41 14.77 -4.24 10.72
CA GLU A 41 16.04 -3.97 10.07
C GLU A 41 16.14 -4.69 8.71
N PRO A 42 15.51 -4.15 7.67
CA PRO A 42 15.59 -4.73 6.34
C PRO A 42 17.05 -4.91 5.89
N VAL A 43 17.34 -6.05 5.28
CA VAL A 43 18.67 -6.31 4.70
C VAL A 43 18.78 -5.86 3.24
N ARG A 44 17.64 -5.58 2.61
CA ARG A 44 17.54 -5.15 1.21
C ARG A 44 16.23 -4.41 0.98
N VAL A 45 16.31 -3.30 0.26
CA VAL A 45 15.18 -2.54 -0.29
C VAL A 45 15.58 -2.07 -1.69
N ASP A 46 14.84 -2.48 -2.72
CA ASP A 46 15.14 -2.09 -4.10
C ASP A 46 14.23 -0.95 -4.57
N LEU A 47 13.07 -0.80 -3.93
CA LEU A 47 12.06 0.19 -4.31
C LEU A 47 11.16 0.47 -3.09
N ILE A 48 10.72 1.71 -2.94
CA ILE A 48 9.69 2.11 -1.98
C ILE A 48 8.55 2.78 -2.74
N ALA A 49 7.30 2.48 -2.36
CA ALA A 49 6.13 3.20 -2.83
C ALA A 49 5.32 3.70 -1.64
N VAL A 50 4.90 4.98 -1.66
CA VAL A 50 4.17 5.61 -0.55
C VAL A 50 2.85 6.16 -1.05
N THR A 51 1.75 5.79 -0.38
CA THR A 51 0.40 6.16 -0.77
C THR A 51 0.04 7.59 -0.40
N HIS A 52 0.43 8.04 0.79
CA HIS A 52 0.15 9.39 1.31
C HIS A 52 1.05 9.77 2.48
N GLY A 53 0.91 11.02 2.97
CA GLY A 53 1.86 11.67 3.85
C GLY A 53 1.72 11.42 5.35
N HIS A 54 0.75 10.61 5.82
CA HIS A 54 0.63 10.35 7.26
C HIS A 54 1.81 9.55 7.81
N GLY A 55 2.17 9.78 9.07
CA GLY A 55 3.35 9.20 9.70
C GLY A 55 3.37 7.67 9.74
N ASP A 56 2.21 7.03 9.86
CA ASP A 56 2.03 5.57 9.82
C ASP A 56 2.08 4.95 8.41
N HIS A 57 2.36 5.77 7.37
CA HIS A 57 2.61 5.35 5.99
C HIS A 57 3.99 5.80 5.50
N VAL A 58 4.32 7.10 5.63
CA VAL A 58 5.67 7.60 5.32
C VAL A 58 6.73 6.87 6.13
N GLY A 59 6.49 6.70 7.42
CA GLY A 59 7.29 5.91 8.35
C GLY A 59 8.80 6.03 8.15
N ASP A 60 9.43 4.91 7.86
CA ASP A 60 10.89 4.79 7.70
C ASP A 60 11.38 5.10 6.28
N THR A 61 10.54 5.63 5.38
CA THR A 61 10.85 5.86 3.96
C THR A 61 12.18 6.62 3.78
N VAL A 62 12.39 7.73 4.49
CA VAL A 62 13.62 8.53 4.36
C VAL A 62 14.84 7.75 4.80
N ALA A 63 14.77 7.09 5.96
CA ALA A 63 15.88 6.29 6.51
C ALA A 63 16.25 5.11 5.60
N LEU A 64 15.23 4.39 5.09
CA LEU A 64 15.43 3.28 4.17
C LEU A 64 16.02 3.75 2.84
N GLN A 65 15.49 4.84 2.28
CA GLN A 65 16.01 5.41 1.04
C GLN A 65 17.48 5.83 1.18
N GLN A 66 17.85 6.49 2.27
CA GLN A 66 19.24 6.88 2.54
C GLN A 66 20.15 5.67 2.70
N ARG A 67 19.67 4.61 3.37
CA ARG A 67 20.45 3.38 3.61
C ARG A 67 20.68 2.57 2.35
N PHE A 68 19.67 2.44 1.49
CA PHE A 68 19.71 1.55 0.32
C PHE A 68 19.87 2.29 -1.01
N SER A 69 19.77 3.63 -1.02
CA SER A 69 19.81 4.47 -2.23
C SER A 69 18.82 4.00 -3.31
N CYS A 70 17.64 3.52 -2.86
CA CYS A 70 16.59 2.98 -3.75
C CYS A 70 15.65 4.09 -4.25
N PRO A 71 15.02 3.90 -5.43
CA PRO A 71 13.93 4.77 -5.89
C PRO A 71 12.77 4.83 -4.89
N VAL A 72 12.09 6.01 -4.83
CA VAL A 72 10.85 6.20 -4.08
C VAL A 72 9.77 6.72 -5.01
N VAL A 73 8.69 5.97 -5.16
CA VAL A 73 7.50 6.36 -5.90
C VAL A 73 6.48 6.94 -4.94
N ALA A 74 6.11 8.19 -5.15
CA ALA A 74 5.06 8.87 -4.41
C ALA A 74 4.48 10.00 -5.27
N GLN A 75 3.29 10.50 -4.93
CA GLN A 75 2.70 11.65 -5.58
C GLN A 75 3.65 12.87 -5.49
N VAL A 76 3.64 13.72 -6.50
CA VAL A 76 4.65 14.77 -6.73
C VAL A 76 4.90 15.67 -5.52
N GLU A 77 3.88 16.09 -4.79
CA GLU A 77 4.01 16.94 -3.59
C GLU A 77 4.68 16.19 -2.43
N LEU A 78 4.23 14.95 -2.18
CA LEU A 78 4.83 14.08 -1.16
C LEU A 78 6.29 13.76 -1.52
N ARG A 79 6.57 13.47 -2.80
CA ARG A 79 7.93 13.18 -3.25
C ARG A 79 8.85 14.37 -3.05
N GLY A 80 8.37 15.60 -3.35
CA GLY A 80 9.14 16.83 -3.11
C GLY A 80 9.43 17.07 -1.63
N TRP A 81 8.48 16.73 -0.75
CA TRP A 81 8.69 16.82 0.69
C TRP A 81 9.71 15.76 1.17
N LEU A 82 9.61 14.51 0.69
CA LEU A 82 10.58 13.45 1.00
C LEU A 82 12.00 13.83 0.56
N ASP A 83 12.16 14.49 -0.61
CA ASP A 83 13.44 15.05 -1.05
C ASP A 83 13.97 16.09 -0.05
N ALA A 84 13.11 16.98 0.41
CA ALA A 84 13.48 18.00 1.41
C ALA A 84 13.86 17.37 2.77
N GLN A 85 13.35 16.18 3.09
CA GLN A 85 13.74 15.41 4.26
C GLN A 85 15.02 14.57 4.04
N GLY A 86 15.59 14.57 2.84
CA GLY A 86 16.85 13.92 2.52
C GLY A 86 16.74 12.62 1.71
N ALA A 87 15.57 12.24 1.23
CA ALA A 87 15.38 11.09 0.36
C ALA A 87 15.67 11.44 -1.11
N THR A 88 16.92 11.73 -1.47
CA THR A 88 17.30 12.44 -2.72
C THR A 88 17.91 11.56 -3.80
N ALA A 89 18.00 10.24 -3.65
CA ALA A 89 18.80 9.39 -4.54
C ALA A 89 18.40 9.42 -6.02
N ASP A 90 17.11 9.62 -6.31
CA ASP A 90 16.55 9.60 -7.66
C ASP A 90 15.77 10.88 -8.06
N GLY A 91 15.74 11.87 -7.14
CA GLY A 91 15.03 13.13 -7.36
C GLY A 91 13.56 12.90 -7.72
N MET A 92 13.05 13.72 -8.66
CA MET A 92 11.64 13.70 -9.10
C MET A 92 11.34 12.69 -10.22
N ALA A 93 12.29 11.82 -10.60
CA ALA A 93 12.11 10.88 -11.71
C ALA A 93 10.94 9.91 -11.49
N HIS A 94 10.62 9.62 -10.23
CA HIS A 94 9.55 8.69 -9.84
C HIS A 94 8.42 9.40 -9.06
N ALA A 95 8.10 10.63 -9.44
CA ALA A 95 7.06 11.46 -8.85
C ALA A 95 5.85 11.64 -9.80
N PRO A 96 5.07 10.59 -10.05
CA PRO A 96 3.87 10.73 -10.88
C PRO A 96 2.77 11.48 -10.14
N ASN A 97 1.71 11.85 -10.86
CA ASN A 97 0.44 12.24 -10.26
C ASN A 97 -0.62 11.18 -10.58
N LYS A 98 -1.82 11.29 -10.00
CA LYS A 98 -2.95 10.36 -10.21
C LYS A 98 -3.21 10.15 -11.70
N GLY A 99 -3.37 8.88 -12.09
CA GLY A 99 -3.49 8.45 -13.48
C GLY A 99 -2.15 8.26 -14.20
N GLY A 100 -1.04 8.74 -13.63
CA GLY A 100 0.30 8.54 -14.16
C GLY A 100 0.89 7.19 -13.75
N THR A 101 1.69 6.61 -14.64
CA THR A 101 2.43 5.36 -14.40
C THR A 101 3.92 5.61 -14.51
N VAL A 102 4.69 5.09 -13.57
CA VAL A 102 6.15 4.99 -13.64
C VAL A 102 6.55 3.52 -13.60
N THR A 103 7.64 3.17 -14.28
CA THR A 103 8.17 1.80 -14.25
C THR A 103 9.53 1.81 -13.58
N VAL A 104 9.69 0.96 -12.57
CA VAL A 104 10.96 0.74 -11.87
C VAL A 104 11.26 -0.76 -11.87
N GLY A 105 12.34 -1.13 -12.54
CA GLY A 105 12.66 -2.54 -12.75
C GLY A 105 11.54 -3.26 -13.50
N ASP A 106 10.98 -4.28 -12.89
CA ASP A 106 9.91 -5.14 -13.40
C ASP A 106 8.51 -4.77 -12.86
N ILE A 107 8.37 -3.60 -12.23
CA ILE A 107 7.10 -3.14 -11.65
C ILE A 107 6.67 -1.82 -12.28
N GLY A 108 5.50 -1.82 -12.93
CA GLY A 108 4.78 -0.60 -13.30
C GLY A 108 3.89 -0.15 -12.14
N ILE A 109 4.06 1.09 -11.68
CA ILE A 109 3.27 1.66 -10.57
C ILE A 109 2.41 2.80 -11.10
N THR A 110 1.10 2.63 -11.04
CA THR A 110 0.13 3.67 -11.41
C THR A 110 -0.53 4.23 -10.15
N LEU A 111 -0.54 5.56 -10.00
CA LEU A 111 -1.28 6.21 -8.93
C LEU A 111 -2.77 6.32 -9.31
N THR A 112 -3.64 5.94 -8.40
CA THR A 112 -5.09 6.07 -8.53
C THR A 112 -5.64 7.06 -7.51
N ASP A 113 -6.94 7.33 -7.57
CA ASP A 113 -7.60 8.12 -6.54
C ASP A 113 -7.74 7.35 -5.21
N ALA A 114 -7.80 8.11 -4.12
CA ALA A 114 -8.15 7.66 -2.79
C ALA A 114 -8.82 8.81 -2.04
N ASN A 115 -9.82 8.51 -1.22
CA ASN A 115 -10.59 9.52 -0.48
C ASN A 115 -10.18 9.52 0.99
N HIS A 116 -9.17 10.32 1.31
CA HIS A 116 -8.58 10.46 2.63
C HIS A 116 -7.94 11.86 2.75
N SER A 117 -7.15 12.11 3.77
CA SER A 117 -6.29 13.28 3.90
C SER A 117 -4.82 12.89 3.72
N SER A 118 -3.96 13.89 3.53
CA SER A 118 -2.52 13.66 3.37
C SER A 118 -1.75 14.87 3.92
N SER A 119 -1.12 14.69 5.07
CA SER A 119 -0.27 15.71 5.71
C SER A 119 0.84 15.05 6.53
N ALA A 120 1.92 15.77 6.75
CA ALA A 120 2.89 15.43 7.79
C ALA A 120 2.29 15.69 9.20
N ASP A 121 2.96 15.19 10.24
CA ASP A 121 2.51 15.31 11.65
C ASP A 121 2.42 16.78 12.12
N ASP A 122 3.18 17.69 11.51
CA ASP A 122 3.13 19.12 11.78
C ASP A 122 2.02 19.86 11.03
N GLY A 123 1.19 19.13 10.24
CA GLY A 123 0.11 19.67 9.44
C GLY A 123 0.53 20.17 8.06
N THR A 124 1.79 20.01 7.65
CA THR A 124 2.23 20.35 6.29
C THR A 124 1.45 19.52 5.27
N TYR A 125 0.79 20.17 4.32
CA TYR A 125 0.07 19.50 3.23
C TYR A 125 1.05 18.78 2.31
N LEU A 126 0.78 17.50 2.04
CA LEU A 126 1.66 16.62 1.25
C LEU A 126 0.99 16.05 0.00
N GLY A 127 0.15 16.84 -0.62
CA GLY A 127 -0.62 16.43 -1.79
C GLY A 127 -1.86 15.63 -1.42
N GLU A 128 -2.41 14.92 -2.40
CA GLU A 128 -3.60 14.11 -2.26
C GLU A 128 -3.24 12.65 -1.98
N PRO A 129 -4.03 11.91 -1.16
CA PRO A 129 -3.81 10.49 -0.97
C PRO A 129 -4.04 9.73 -2.28
N CYS A 130 -3.30 8.64 -2.44
CA CYS A 130 -3.35 7.81 -3.64
C CYS A 130 -3.49 6.33 -3.30
N GLY A 131 -4.21 5.58 -4.13
CA GLY A 131 -4.00 4.15 -4.26
C GLY A 131 -2.89 3.85 -5.26
N LEU A 132 -2.37 2.63 -5.23
CA LEU A 132 -1.30 2.15 -6.11
C LEU A 132 -1.77 0.91 -6.86
N VAL A 133 -1.71 0.93 -8.20
CA VAL A 133 -1.84 -0.29 -9.00
C VAL A 133 -0.44 -0.73 -9.40
N LEU A 134 -0.04 -1.91 -8.95
CA LEU A 134 1.24 -2.53 -9.26
C LEU A 134 1.05 -3.56 -10.36
N GLY A 135 1.51 -3.26 -11.57
CA GLY A 135 1.61 -4.22 -12.67
C GLY A 135 2.98 -4.91 -12.63
N ILE A 136 3.03 -6.18 -12.26
CA ILE A 136 4.29 -6.93 -12.08
C ILE A 136 4.56 -7.73 -13.35
N GLU A 137 5.74 -7.57 -13.94
CA GLU A 137 6.13 -8.33 -15.11
C GLU A 137 6.15 -9.84 -14.79
N SER A 138 5.37 -10.63 -15.55
CA SER A 138 5.18 -12.06 -15.31
C SER A 138 4.60 -12.43 -13.94
N GLY A 139 3.88 -11.50 -13.32
CA GLY A 139 3.20 -11.66 -12.03
C GLY A 139 1.77 -11.11 -12.05
N PRO A 140 1.10 -11.07 -10.89
CA PRO A 140 -0.25 -10.52 -10.76
C PRO A 140 -0.25 -8.98 -10.81
N THR A 141 -1.40 -8.42 -11.12
CA THR A 141 -1.71 -7.02 -10.86
C THR A 141 -2.25 -6.88 -9.44
N VAL A 142 -1.62 -6.04 -8.61
CA VAL A 142 -2.01 -5.83 -7.21
C VAL A 142 -2.46 -4.39 -7.02
N TYR A 143 -3.65 -4.19 -6.47
CA TYR A 143 -4.16 -2.87 -6.09
C TYR A 143 -4.03 -2.66 -4.59
N PHE A 144 -3.21 -1.69 -4.18
CA PHE A 144 -3.17 -1.16 -2.82
C PHE A 144 -4.05 0.08 -2.77
N ALA A 145 -5.13 0.04 -1.99
CA ALA A 145 -6.05 1.17 -1.92
C ALA A 145 -5.46 2.39 -1.19
N GLY A 146 -4.42 2.17 -0.36
CA GLY A 146 -3.99 3.14 0.63
C GLY A 146 -5.09 3.38 1.66
N ASP A 147 -5.01 4.48 2.39
CA ASP A 147 -6.09 4.90 3.27
C ASP A 147 -7.18 5.59 2.46
N THR A 148 -8.38 5.06 2.59
CA THR A 148 -9.55 5.55 1.84
C THR A 148 -10.86 5.05 2.46
N ASN A 149 -11.95 5.77 2.16
CA ASN A 149 -13.29 5.18 2.21
C ASN A 149 -13.59 4.46 0.88
N VAL A 150 -14.75 3.81 0.78
CA VAL A 150 -15.26 3.31 -0.51
C VAL A 150 -15.72 4.47 -1.39
N PHE A 151 -15.41 4.42 -2.69
CA PHE A 151 -15.82 5.43 -3.66
C PHE A 151 -16.18 4.80 -5.02
N GLY A 152 -17.04 5.46 -5.79
CA GLY A 152 -17.63 4.88 -7.01
C GLY A 152 -16.61 4.53 -8.08
N ASP A 153 -15.51 5.31 -8.18
CA ASP A 153 -14.48 5.10 -9.20
C ASP A 153 -13.58 3.89 -8.96
N MET A 154 -13.73 3.18 -7.82
CA MET A 154 -13.18 1.84 -7.66
C MET A 154 -13.66 0.89 -8.78
N ALA A 155 -14.88 1.11 -9.32
CA ALA A 155 -15.37 0.37 -10.50
C ALA A 155 -14.55 0.66 -11.76
N LEU A 156 -14.03 1.90 -11.92
CA LEU A 156 -13.13 2.25 -13.02
C LEU A 156 -11.76 1.62 -12.83
N ILE A 157 -11.24 1.61 -11.61
CA ILE A 157 -9.98 0.93 -11.27
C ILE A 157 -10.08 -0.55 -11.62
N GLY A 158 -11.14 -1.24 -11.16
CA GLY A 158 -11.41 -2.63 -11.49
C GLY A 158 -11.47 -2.90 -12.99
N ARG A 159 -12.21 -2.05 -13.74
CA ARG A 159 -12.39 -2.20 -15.19
C ARG A 159 -11.12 -1.94 -15.99
N ILE A 160 -10.33 -0.92 -15.61
CA ILE A 160 -9.15 -0.48 -16.37
C ILE A 160 -7.95 -1.40 -16.09
N TYR A 161 -7.68 -1.67 -14.81
CA TYR A 161 -6.46 -2.35 -14.39
C TYR A 161 -6.65 -3.83 -14.07
N GLN A 162 -7.89 -4.28 -13.88
CA GLN A 162 -8.25 -5.68 -13.62
C GLN A 162 -7.35 -6.35 -12.57
N PRO A 163 -7.26 -5.80 -11.35
CA PRO A 163 -6.35 -6.32 -10.35
C PRO A 163 -6.74 -7.76 -9.96
N ASP A 164 -5.73 -8.61 -9.81
CA ASP A 164 -5.89 -9.99 -9.33
C ASP A 164 -6.11 -10.03 -7.81
N VAL A 165 -5.51 -9.06 -7.11
CA VAL A 165 -5.55 -8.93 -5.66
C VAL A 165 -5.77 -7.47 -5.28
N ALA A 166 -6.65 -7.21 -4.30
CA ALA A 166 -6.80 -5.90 -3.68
C ALA A 166 -6.34 -5.93 -2.22
N VAL A 167 -5.51 -4.97 -1.84
CA VAL A 167 -5.13 -4.70 -0.44
C VAL A 167 -5.99 -3.53 0.04
N LEU A 168 -6.90 -3.80 1.00
CA LEU A 168 -7.92 -2.83 1.43
C LEU A 168 -7.84 -2.56 2.92
N PRO A 169 -7.90 -1.29 3.37
CA PRO A 169 -8.04 -0.95 4.77
C PRO A 169 -9.44 -1.34 5.26
N ILE A 170 -9.51 -1.93 6.46
CA ILE A 170 -10.79 -2.39 7.05
C ILE A 170 -10.96 -1.97 8.50
N GLY A 171 -10.06 -1.13 9.03
CA GLY A 171 -10.02 -0.82 10.46
C GLY A 171 -11.20 -0.04 10.97
N ASP A 172 -11.97 0.63 10.10
CA ASP A 172 -12.96 1.62 10.49
C ASP A 172 -12.30 2.86 11.13
N HIS A 173 -13.05 3.76 11.69
CA HIS A 173 -12.65 5.00 12.35
C HIS A 173 -11.88 5.98 11.43
N PHE A 174 -10.74 5.60 10.87
CA PHE A 174 -9.91 6.43 9.97
C PHE A 174 -10.10 6.10 8.50
N THR A 175 -10.50 4.87 8.19
CA THR A 175 -10.69 4.34 6.84
C THR A 175 -12.05 3.66 6.71
N MET A 176 -12.29 2.95 5.62
CA MET A 176 -13.47 2.10 5.52
C MET A 176 -13.43 0.96 6.54
N GLY A 177 -14.63 0.54 6.98
CA GLY A 177 -14.81 -0.68 7.76
C GLY A 177 -15.10 -1.90 6.87
N PRO A 178 -15.33 -3.09 7.46
CA PRO A 178 -15.61 -4.32 6.72
C PRO A 178 -16.81 -4.23 5.76
N ARG A 179 -17.82 -3.44 6.11
CA ARG A 179 -19.03 -3.27 5.29
C ARG A 179 -18.72 -2.51 4.00
N GLU A 180 -18.02 -1.40 4.11
CA GLU A 180 -17.61 -0.57 2.97
C GLU A 180 -16.58 -1.30 2.13
N ALA A 181 -15.67 -2.05 2.76
CA ALA A 181 -14.69 -2.88 2.06
C ALA A 181 -15.35 -4.00 1.23
N ALA A 182 -16.44 -4.59 1.71
CA ALA A 182 -17.21 -5.56 0.93
C ALA A 182 -17.79 -4.93 -0.36
N VAL A 183 -18.30 -3.69 -0.28
CA VAL A 183 -18.75 -2.93 -1.47
C VAL A 183 -17.58 -2.59 -2.39
N ALA A 184 -16.42 -2.22 -1.82
CA ALA A 184 -15.21 -1.97 -2.61
C ALA A 184 -14.78 -3.22 -3.41
N LEU A 185 -14.88 -4.42 -2.82
CA LEU A 185 -14.60 -5.69 -3.52
C LEU A 185 -15.55 -5.94 -4.70
N GLU A 186 -16.83 -5.59 -4.55
CA GLU A 186 -17.81 -5.66 -5.66
C GLU A 186 -17.45 -4.70 -6.79
N LEU A 187 -17.12 -3.44 -6.45
CA LEU A 187 -16.76 -2.40 -7.43
C LEU A 187 -15.47 -2.75 -8.18
N LEU A 188 -14.47 -3.25 -7.47
CA LEU A 188 -13.18 -3.68 -8.04
C LEU A 188 -13.29 -4.96 -8.86
N ALA A 189 -14.34 -5.77 -8.64
CA ALA A 189 -14.56 -7.09 -9.24
C ALA A 189 -13.38 -8.06 -9.01
N VAL A 190 -12.65 -7.92 -7.90
CA VAL A 190 -11.52 -8.78 -7.54
C VAL A 190 -11.98 -10.08 -6.89
N LYS A 191 -11.13 -11.12 -6.99
CA LYS A 191 -11.39 -12.43 -6.39
C LYS A 191 -10.58 -12.70 -5.13
N ARG A 192 -9.56 -11.90 -4.85
CA ARG A 192 -8.67 -12.05 -3.71
C ARG A 192 -8.49 -10.69 -3.02
N CYS A 193 -8.56 -10.70 -1.70
CA CYS A 193 -8.36 -9.52 -0.88
C CYS A 193 -7.41 -9.79 0.26
N VAL A 194 -6.49 -8.87 0.51
CA VAL A 194 -5.66 -8.84 1.72
C VAL A 194 -6.12 -7.63 2.54
N PRO A 195 -6.82 -7.83 3.66
CA PRO A 195 -7.21 -6.74 4.54
C PRO A 195 -6.00 -6.15 5.27
N CYS A 196 -6.00 -4.85 5.51
CA CYS A 196 -4.96 -4.14 6.24
C CYS A 196 -5.55 -3.02 7.12
N HIS A 197 -4.69 -2.24 7.78
CA HIS A 197 -5.05 -1.09 8.61
C HIS A 197 -6.09 -1.44 9.70
N TYR A 198 -5.89 -2.59 10.39
CA TYR A 198 -6.76 -3.06 11.46
C TYR A 198 -5.94 -3.62 12.62
N GLY A 199 -6.52 -3.63 13.82
CA GLY A 199 -5.95 -4.27 15.01
C GLY A 199 -4.70 -3.59 15.62
N THR A 200 -4.17 -2.54 15.00
CA THR A 200 -2.98 -1.82 15.47
C THR A 200 -3.30 -0.91 16.64
N PHE A 201 -4.45 -0.24 16.59
CA PHE A 201 -4.92 0.68 17.62
C PHE A 201 -6.30 0.24 18.17
N PRO A 202 -6.65 0.53 19.41
CA PRO A 202 -7.95 0.16 19.98
C PRO A 202 -9.16 0.76 19.25
N LEU A 203 -8.97 1.86 18.50
CA LEU A 203 -10.00 2.50 17.69
C LEU A 203 -10.33 1.73 16.40
N LEU A 204 -9.43 0.86 15.94
CA LEU A 204 -9.60 0.09 14.71
C LEU A 204 -10.37 -1.19 15.02
N THR A 205 -11.70 -1.12 14.89
CA THR A 205 -12.63 -2.17 15.31
C THR A 205 -12.93 -3.22 14.25
N GLY A 206 -12.59 -2.95 12.99
CA GLY A 206 -12.77 -3.87 11.87
C GLY A 206 -11.91 -5.12 11.99
N THR A 207 -12.42 -6.25 11.50
CA THR A 207 -11.71 -7.53 11.53
C THR A 207 -11.84 -8.28 10.19
N PRO A 208 -10.85 -9.13 9.83
CA PRO A 208 -10.94 -9.98 8.65
C PRO A 208 -12.16 -10.91 8.65
N ASP A 209 -12.56 -11.42 9.81
CA ASP A 209 -13.74 -12.30 9.93
C ASP A 209 -15.04 -11.54 9.64
N ALA A 210 -15.14 -10.28 10.07
CA ALA A 210 -16.27 -9.43 9.73
C ALA A 210 -16.32 -9.15 8.22
N LEU A 211 -15.16 -8.93 7.57
CA LEU A 211 -15.11 -8.80 6.12
C LEU A 211 -15.49 -10.10 5.40
N ARG A 212 -14.99 -11.27 5.83
CA ARG A 212 -15.35 -12.58 5.24
C ARG A 212 -16.86 -12.84 5.26
N ALA A 213 -17.51 -12.45 6.35
CA ALA A 213 -18.97 -12.61 6.48
C ALA A 213 -19.78 -11.75 5.51
N LEU A 214 -19.20 -10.67 4.99
CA LEU A 214 -19.84 -9.68 4.12
C LEU A 214 -19.34 -9.72 2.67
N ALA A 215 -18.16 -10.32 2.44
CA ALA A 215 -17.53 -10.35 1.14
C ALA A 215 -18.42 -11.02 0.07
N PRO A 216 -18.36 -10.55 -1.19
CA PRO A 216 -19.10 -11.18 -2.29
C PRO A 216 -18.73 -12.66 -2.45
N ALA A 217 -19.70 -13.46 -2.88
CA ALA A 217 -19.48 -14.89 -3.10
C ALA A 217 -18.32 -15.14 -4.09
N GLY A 218 -17.37 -15.99 -3.71
CA GLY A 218 -16.19 -16.30 -4.52
C GLY A 218 -15.00 -15.39 -4.34
N VAL A 219 -15.09 -14.40 -3.43
CA VAL A 219 -13.92 -13.61 -3.00
C VAL A 219 -13.22 -14.32 -1.84
N ASP A 220 -11.92 -14.55 -2.00
CA ASP A 220 -11.05 -15.10 -0.96
C ASP A 220 -10.42 -13.95 -0.15
N VAL A 221 -10.71 -13.91 1.15
CA VAL A 221 -10.15 -12.91 2.09
C VAL A 221 -8.95 -13.54 2.80
N LEU A 222 -7.77 -13.24 2.27
CA LEU A 222 -6.49 -13.68 2.82
C LEU A 222 -6.14 -12.79 4.03
N SER A 223 -5.82 -13.40 5.16
CA SER A 223 -5.46 -12.63 6.37
C SER A 223 -4.18 -13.18 7.00
N PRO A 224 -3.02 -12.93 6.38
CA PRO A 224 -1.74 -13.32 6.96
C PRO A 224 -1.53 -12.65 8.31
N SER A 225 -0.81 -13.30 9.21
CA SER A 225 -0.31 -12.68 10.43
C SER A 225 0.84 -11.71 10.09
N PRO A 226 1.12 -10.68 10.92
CA PRO A 226 2.29 -9.84 10.70
C PRO A 226 3.58 -10.66 10.61
N GLY A 227 4.36 -10.44 9.55
CA GLY A 227 5.56 -11.20 9.20
C GLY A 227 5.31 -12.46 8.37
N GLU A 228 4.06 -12.86 8.21
CA GLU A 228 3.72 -13.99 7.35
C GLU A 228 3.77 -13.58 5.87
N THR A 229 4.37 -14.45 5.06
CA THR A 229 4.48 -14.30 3.60
C THR A 229 3.49 -15.21 2.91
N ILE A 230 2.72 -14.67 1.99
CA ILE A 230 1.79 -15.40 1.12
C ILE A 230 2.21 -15.31 -0.34
N GLU A 231 1.87 -16.30 -1.14
CA GLU A 231 2.00 -16.28 -2.59
C GLU A 231 0.76 -15.62 -3.23
N LEU A 232 0.99 -14.71 -4.18
CA LEU A 232 -0.07 -13.99 -4.89
C LEU A 232 -0.42 -14.63 -6.23
#